data_4cf1f333e8b21f85f6bed91691f6cc48
#
_entry.id   4cf1f333e8b21f85f6bed91691f6cc48
#
_cell.length_a   1.000
_cell.length_b   1.000
_cell.length_c   1.000
_cell.angle_alpha   90.00
_cell.angle_beta   90.00
_cell.angle_gamma   90.00
#
_symmetry.space_group_name_H-M   'P 1'
#
loop_
_entity.id
_entity.type
_entity.pdbx_description
1 polymer ?
#
loop_
_entity_poly.entity_id
_entity_poly.type
_entity_poly.pdbx_seq_one_letter_code
_entity_poly.pdbx_strand_id
1 'polypeptide(L)'
;MDINPKFVYQSPVHFDELDPMQMLHNSRFPAHVERAISAFYTSSGRKWEPRVDDNPDQFHVVRDLHIEYLNPLIGPGSMRVDVWVERIGTTSCVYGFLCSSADGNIPYARGERTIVKIDPASYRPSPWSDFFRARHADLLKDLPAYA
;
A
#
# COMPACT_ATOMS: atom_id res chain seq x y z
N MET A 1 6.45 12.75 17.54
CA MET A 1 6.80 12.78 16.10
C MET A 1 7.02 11.36 15.61
N ASP A 2 6.35 11.01 14.54
CA ASP A 2 6.55 9.70 13.92
C ASP A 2 7.84 9.72 13.12
N ILE A 3 8.83 8.92 13.54
CA ILE A 3 10.14 8.84 12.88
C ILE A 3 10.27 7.61 11.98
N ASN A 4 9.22 6.78 11.89
CA ASN A 4 9.27 5.61 11.03
C ASN A 4 9.31 6.02 9.56
N PRO A 5 10.11 5.33 8.74
CA PRO A 5 10.14 5.62 7.32
C PRO A 5 8.80 5.31 6.67
N LYS A 6 8.40 6.15 5.72
CA LYS A 6 7.16 5.97 4.98
C LYS A 6 7.24 6.63 3.62
N PHE A 7 6.44 6.11 2.70
CA PHE A 7 6.23 6.70 1.39
C PHE A 7 4.90 7.45 1.42
N VAL A 8 4.90 8.70 0.97
CA VAL A 8 3.71 9.55 0.98
C VAL A 8 3.27 9.79 -0.44
N TYR A 9 1.98 9.55 -0.70
CA TYR A 9 1.38 9.72 -2.02
C TYR A 9 0.12 10.55 -1.90
N GLN A 10 -0.04 11.56 -2.77
CA GLN A 10 -1.27 12.32 -2.89
C GLN A 10 -2.13 11.67 -3.98
N SER A 11 -3.26 11.10 -3.58
CA SER A 11 -4.14 10.34 -4.47
C SER A 11 -5.37 11.16 -4.83
N PRO A 12 -5.58 11.46 -6.11
CA PRO A 12 -6.79 12.19 -6.53
C PRO A 12 -8.06 11.39 -6.26
N VAL A 13 -9.07 12.07 -5.73
CA VAL A 13 -10.40 11.50 -5.49
C VAL A 13 -11.38 12.16 -6.45
N HIS A 14 -11.98 11.36 -7.33
CA HIS A 14 -12.89 11.83 -8.37
C HIS A 14 -14.34 11.73 -7.89
N PHE A 15 -15.21 12.56 -8.49
CA PHE A 15 -16.63 12.62 -8.08
C PHE A 15 -17.36 11.30 -8.25
N ASP A 16 -16.95 10.45 -9.20
CA ASP A 16 -17.59 9.16 -9.45
C ASP A 16 -17.27 8.10 -8.38
N GLU A 17 -16.31 8.40 -7.48
CA GLU A 17 -15.97 7.53 -6.36
C GLU A 17 -16.82 7.81 -5.11
N LEU A 18 -17.63 8.87 -5.17
CA LEU A 18 -18.42 9.30 -4.01
C LEU A 18 -19.76 8.58 -3.96
N ASP A 19 -20.28 8.40 -2.74
CA ASP A 19 -21.61 7.86 -2.50
C ASP A 19 -22.67 8.98 -2.56
N PRO A 20 -23.97 8.67 -2.40
CA PRO A 20 -25.02 9.70 -2.44
C PRO A 20 -24.86 10.81 -1.40
N MET A 21 -24.11 10.58 -0.32
CA MET A 21 -23.85 11.60 0.70
C MET A 21 -22.61 12.45 0.39
N GLN A 22 -22.04 12.31 -0.80
CA GLN A 22 -20.83 13.00 -1.25
C GLN A 22 -19.58 12.58 -0.45
N MET A 23 -19.59 11.39 0.11
CA MET A 23 -18.47 10.79 0.82
C MET A 23 -17.77 9.77 -0.07
N LEU A 24 -16.45 9.65 0.05
CA LEU A 24 -15.73 8.58 -0.64
C LEU A 24 -16.32 7.25 -0.20
N HIS A 25 -16.78 6.44 -1.17
CA HIS A 25 -17.37 5.16 -0.87
C HIS A 25 -16.33 4.25 -0.22
N ASN A 26 -16.73 3.51 0.82
CA ASN A 26 -15.80 2.66 1.58
C ASN A 26 -15.03 1.66 0.70
N SER A 27 -15.65 1.18 -0.37
CA SER A 27 -15.02 0.24 -1.30
C SER A 27 -13.88 0.84 -2.12
N ARG A 28 -13.73 2.17 -2.13
CA ARG A 28 -12.73 2.85 -2.95
C ARG A 28 -11.39 3.04 -2.22
N PHE A 29 -11.37 3.02 -0.90
CA PHE A 29 -10.13 3.20 -0.14
C PHE A 29 -9.03 2.21 -0.52
N PRO A 30 -9.32 0.91 -0.68
CA PRO A 30 -8.27 -0.05 -1.07
C PRO A 30 -7.58 0.30 -2.39
N ALA A 31 -8.29 0.85 -3.37
CA ALA A 31 -7.69 1.25 -4.64
C ALA A 31 -6.70 2.40 -4.46
N HIS A 32 -6.98 3.35 -3.58
CA HIS A 32 -6.06 4.46 -3.29
C HIS A 32 -4.79 3.96 -2.58
N VAL A 33 -4.91 2.99 -1.69
CA VAL A 33 -3.78 2.34 -1.05
C VAL A 33 -2.93 1.62 -2.09
N GLU A 34 -3.56 0.91 -3.00
CA GLU A 34 -2.87 0.19 -4.08
C GLU A 34 -2.13 1.15 -5.01
N ARG A 35 -2.72 2.31 -5.32
CA ARG A 35 -2.07 3.35 -6.12
C ARG A 35 -0.83 3.89 -5.43
N ALA A 36 -0.88 4.08 -4.11
CA ALA A 36 0.26 4.53 -3.32
C ALA A 36 1.39 3.50 -3.34
N ILE A 37 1.07 2.23 -3.15
CA ILE A 37 2.04 1.14 -3.21
C ILE A 37 2.66 1.04 -4.61
N SER A 38 1.83 1.17 -5.65
CA SER A 38 2.30 1.17 -7.03
C SER A 38 3.25 2.35 -7.31
N ALA A 39 2.92 3.53 -6.79
CA ALA A 39 3.77 4.72 -6.94
C ALA A 39 5.11 4.52 -6.24
N PHE A 40 5.13 3.92 -5.05
CA PHE A 40 6.37 3.55 -4.39
C PHE A 40 7.19 2.57 -5.23
N TYR A 41 6.55 1.56 -5.76
CA TYR A 41 7.20 0.53 -6.57
C TYR A 41 7.85 1.14 -7.82
N THR A 42 7.12 1.99 -8.53
CA THR A 42 7.66 2.64 -9.73
C THR A 42 8.74 3.67 -9.40
N SER A 43 8.66 4.34 -8.24
CA SER A 43 9.68 5.30 -7.80
C SER A 43 11.04 4.64 -7.55
N SER A 44 11.05 3.33 -7.29
CA SER A 44 12.27 2.58 -7.05
C SER A 44 12.97 2.09 -8.33
N GLY A 45 12.48 2.51 -9.50
CA GLY A 45 13.07 2.19 -10.79
C GLY A 45 12.49 0.97 -11.48
N ARG A 46 11.55 0.28 -10.84
CA ARG A 46 10.82 -0.82 -11.46
C ARG A 46 9.53 -0.28 -12.09
N LYS A 47 9.00 -1.04 -13.03
CA LYS A 47 7.71 -0.77 -13.64
C LYS A 47 6.98 -2.10 -13.83
N TRP A 48 5.68 -2.01 -14.06
CA TRP A 48 4.89 -3.17 -14.40
C TRP A 48 5.27 -3.63 -15.80
N GLU A 49 5.61 -4.92 -15.93
CA GLU A 49 6.07 -5.51 -17.17
C GLU A 49 5.04 -6.50 -17.70
N PRO A 50 4.88 -6.61 -19.02
CA PRO A 50 3.94 -7.59 -19.61
C PRO A 50 4.41 -9.03 -19.42
N ARG A 51 5.72 -9.24 -19.21
CA ARG A 51 6.29 -10.58 -19.00
C ARG A 51 6.73 -10.73 -17.56
N VAL A 52 6.31 -11.81 -16.92
CA VAL A 52 6.63 -12.08 -15.52
C VAL A 52 8.16 -12.20 -15.30
N ASP A 53 8.88 -12.78 -16.26
CA ASP A 53 10.33 -12.96 -16.14
C ASP A 53 11.08 -11.64 -16.03
N ASP A 54 10.52 -10.55 -16.59
CA ASP A 54 11.15 -9.23 -16.54
C ASP A 54 10.97 -8.57 -15.17
N ASN A 55 9.93 -8.97 -14.43
CA ASN A 55 9.67 -8.48 -13.09
C ASN A 55 8.83 -9.51 -12.31
N PRO A 56 9.46 -10.57 -11.81
CA PRO A 56 8.71 -11.66 -11.17
C PRO A 56 7.98 -11.25 -9.88
N ASP A 57 8.42 -10.20 -9.20
CA ASP A 57 7.77 -9.73 -7.97
C ASP A 57 6.37 -9.15 -8.21
N GLN A 58 6.05 -8.76 -9.44
CA GLN A 58 4.71 -8.27 -9.75
C GLN A 58 3.65 -9.37 -9.69
N PHE A 59 4.06 -10.64 -9.76
CA PHE A 59 3.15 -11.77 -9.69
C PHE A 59 2.90 -12.14 -8.22
N HIS A 60 1.98 -11.39 -7.61
CA HIS A 60 1.60 -11.58 -6.21
C HIS A 60 0.09 -11.42 -6.08
N VAL A 61 -0.44 -11.91 -4.96
CA VAL A 61 -1.87 -11.83 -4.65
C VAL A 61 -2.06 -11.15 -3.31
N VAL A 62 -3.21 -10.53 -3.12
CA VAL A 62 -3.61 -10.01 -1.81
C VAL A 62 -4.17 -11.16 -1.00
N ARG A 63 -3.56 -11.43 0.15
CA ARG A 63 -4.02 -12.49 1.06
C ARG A 63 -4.94 -11.95 2.13
N ASP A 64 -4.70 -10.71 2.58
CA ASP A 64 -5.42 -10.13 3.70
C ASP A 64 -5.45 -8.61 3.54
N LEU A 65 -6.58 -8.01 3.89
CA LEU A 65 -6.75 -6.58 3.94
C LEU A 65 -7.59 -6.24 5.16
N HIS A 66 -6.99 -5.53 6.11
CA HIS A 66 -7.69 -4.97 7.25
C HIS A 66 -7.74 -3.46 7.10
N ILE A 67 -8.93 -2.89 7.23
CA ILE A 67 -9.12 -1.44 7.16
C ILE A 67 -10.10 -0.98 8.23
N GLU A 68 -9.73 0.08 8.93
CA GLU A 68 -10.56 0.74 9.92
C GLU A 68 -10.89 2.14 9.41
N TYR A 69 -12.17 2.46 9.35
CA TYR A 69 -12.65 3.77 8.90
C TYR A 69 -12.80 4.70 10.10
N LEU A 70 -12.21 5.88 10.03
CA LEU A 70 -12.12 6.81 11.16
C LEU A 70 -12.98 8.04 10.98
N ASN A 71 -12.91 8.69 9.83
CA ASN A 71 -13.68 9.88 9.50
C ASN A 71 -14.08 9.84 8.02
N PRO A 72 -15.22 10.41 7.65
CA PRO A 72 -15.61 10.47 6.23
C PRO A 72 -14.74 11.47 5.48
N LEU A 73 -14.37 11.09 4.25
CA LEU A 73 -13.80 12.02 3.29
C LEU A 73 -14.95 12.58 2.45
N ILE A 74 -15.15 13.89 2.53
CA ILE A 74 -16.17 14.58 1.75
C ILE A 74 -15.46 15.29 0.61
N GLY A 75 -15.81 14.93 -0.60
CA GLY A 75 -15.05 15.42 -1.71
C GLY A 75 -15.88 15.70 -2.93
N PRO A 76 -15.26 15.90 -4.11
CA PRO A 76 -13.96 15.40 -4.57
C PRO A 76 -12.77 16.21 -4.07
N GLY A 77 -11.57 15.75 -4.40
CA GLY A 77 -10.34 16.42 -4.02
C GLY A 77 -9.14 15.51 -4.06
N SER A 78 -8.33 15.56 -3.01
CA SER A 78 -7.11 14.79 -2.91
C SER A 78 -7.02 14.16 -1.52
N MET A 79 -6.49 12.96 -1.47
CA MET A 79 -6.27 12.22 -0.23
C MET A 79 -4.79 11.88 -0.12
N ARG A 80 -4.21 12.11 1.05
CA ARG A 80 -2.86 11.68 1.35
C ARG A 80 -2.88 10.22 1.80
N VAL A 81 -2.00 9.41 1.24
CA VAL A 81 -1.80 8.02 1.65
C VAL A 81 -0.35 7.83 2.07
N ASP A 82 -0.15 7.48 3.33
CA ASP A 82 1.14 7.10 3.87
C ASP A 82 1.22 5.58 3.85
N VAL A 83 2.33 5.03 3.34
CA VAL A 83 2.57 3.59 3.27
C VAL A 83 3.93 3.27 3.87
N TRP A 84 3.99 2.23 4.66
CA TRP A 84 5.23 1.70 5.23
C TRP A 84 5.17 0.17 5.23
N VAL A 85 6.27 -0.46 5.60
CA VAL A 85 6.33 -1.92 5.68
C VAL A 85 6.31 -2.32 7.16
N GLU A 86 5.33 -3.11 7.55
CA GLU A 86 5.24 -3.66 8.90
C GLU A 86 6.16 -4.88 9.04
N ARG A 87 6.20 -5.72 8.00
CA ARG A 87 6.97 -6.96 8.04
C ARG A 87 7.22 -7.49 6.63
N ILE A 88 8.42 -8.01 6.40
CA ILE A 88 8.77 -8.74 5.18
C ILE A 88 9.08 -10.18 5.57
N GLY A 89 8.32 -11.12 5.02
CA GLY A 89 8.62 -12.54 5.11
C GLY A 89 9.38 -13.03 3.88
N THR A 90 9.61 -14.31 3.80
CA THR A 90 10.26 -14.92 2.63
C THR A 90 9.40 -14.74 1.37
N THR A 91 8.09 -14.97 1.52
CA THR A 91 7.12 -14.93 0.41
C THR A 91 6.03 -13.88 0.61
N SER A 92 5.93 -13.28 1.80
CA SER A 92 4.88 -12.32 2.17
C SER A 92 5.46 -10.96 2.48
N CYS A 93 4.60 -9.93 2.37
CA CYS A 93 4.93 -8.58 2.78
C CYS A 93 3.67 -7.94 3.36
N VAL A 94 3.80 -7.33 4.53
CA VAL A 94 2.69 -6.62 5.19
C VAL A 94 2.96 -5.13 5.12
N TYR A 95 2.10 -4.43 4.40
CA TYR A 95 2.12 -2.96 4.37
C TYR A 95 1.19 -2.41 5.44
N GLY A 96 1.66 -1.39 6.16
CA GLY A 96 0.79 -0.52 6.93
C GLY A 96 0.42 0.70 6.11
N PHE A 97 -0.75 1.27 6.34
CA PHE A 97 -1.16 2.47 5.64
C PHE A 97 -2.03 3.37 6.50
N LEU A 98 -1.98 4.67 6.18
CA LEU A 98 -2.85 5.69 6.74
C LEU A 98 -3.32 6.58 5.61
N CYS A 99 -4.64 6.68 5.45
CA CYS A 99 -5.29 7.61 4.54
C CYS A 99 -5.75 8.83 5.34
N SER A 100 -5.38 10.02 4.88
CA SER A 100 -5.69 11.26 5.60
C SER A 100 -6.01 12.39 4.63
N SER A 101 -6.44 13.54 5.18
CA SER A 101 -6.58 14.76 4.38
C SER A 101 -5.24 15.13 3.76
N ALA A 102 -5.28 15.94 2.70
CA ALA A 102 -4.08 16.33 1.95
C ALA A 102 -2.99 16.91 2.84
N ASP A 103 -3.38 17.63 3.90
CA ASP A 103 -2.46 18.22 4.89
C ASP A 103 -2.08 17.25 6.02
N GLY A 104 -2.66 16.06 6.05
CA GLY A 104 -2.37 15.04 7.06
C GLY A 104 -3.12 15.20 8.38
N ASN A 105 -3.96 16.22 8.52
CA ASN A 105 -4.56 16.55 9.82
C ASN A 105 -5.79 15.70 10.17
N ILE A 106 -6.54 15.22 9.18
CA ILE A 106 -7.75 14.44 9.41
C ILE A 106 -7.52 13.00 8.94
N PRO A 107 -7.45 12.02 9.84
CA PRO A 107 -7.33 10.62 9.43
C PRO A 107 -8.67 10.10 8.94
N TYR A 108 -8.68 9.48 7.76
CA TYR A 108 -9.90 8.89 7.18
C TYR A 108 -9.97 7.39 7.38
N ALA A 109 -8.85 6.69 7.22
CA ALA A 109 -8.80 5.24 7.33
C ALA A 109 -7.36 4.79 7.57
N ARG A 110 -7.20 3.63 8.22
CA ARG A 110 -5.90 3.03 8.45
C ARG A 110 -6.02 1.51 8.43
N GLY A 111 -4.92 0.83 8.23
CA GLY A 111 -4.95 -0.62 8.27
C GLY A 111 -3.68 -1.26 7.77
N GLU A 112 -3.83 -2.52 7.37
CA GLU A 112 -2.74 -3.34 6.86
C GLU A 112 -3.20 -4.12 5.64
N ARG A 113 -2.27 -4.31 4.70
CA ARG A 113 -2.48 -5.10 3.50
C ARG A 113 -1.35 -6.11 3.39
N THR A 114 -1.70 -7.39 3.31
CA THR A 114 -0.73 -8.48 3.17
C THR A 114 -0.78 -9.01 1.75
N ILE A 115 0.38 -9.05 1.10
CA ILE A 115 0.54 -9.65 -0.21
C ILE A 115 1.48 -10.84 -0.12
N VAL A 116 1.31 -11.81 -1.03
CA VAL A 116 2.14 -13.00 -1.13
C VAL A 116 2.59 -13.16 -2.57
N LYS A 117 3.90 -13.22 -2.78
CA LYS A 117 4.45 -13.53 -4.10
C LYS A 117 4.19 -15.00 -4.40
N ILE A 118 3.72 -15.26 -5.62
CA ILE A 118 3.45 -16.63 -6.08
C ILE A 118 4.19 -16.93 -7.37
N ASP A 119 4.48 -18.19 -7.58
CA ASP A 119 5.03 -18.71 -8.83
C ASP A 119 3.89 -18.77 -9.85
N PRO A 120 4.04 -18.17 -11.05
CA PRO A 120 2.99 -18.14 -12.05
C PRO A 120 2.63 -19.53 -12.63
N ALA A 121 3.55 -20.49 -12.56
CA ALA A 121 3.29 -21.84 -13.07
C ALA A 121 2.53 -22.70 -12.08
N SER A 122 2.91 -22.66 -10.80
CA SER A 122 2.33 -23.52 -9.77
C SER A 122 1.29 -22.85 -8.88
N TYR A 123 1.23 -21.49 -8.89
CA TYR A 123 0.42 -20.66 -8.00
C TYR A 123 0.74 -20.88 -6.52
N ARG A 124 1.94 -21.39 -6.24
CA ARG A 124 2.42 -21.56 -4.85
C ARG A 124 3.26 -20.38 -4.43
N PRO A 125 3.34 -20.10 -3.12
CA PRO A 125 4.22 -19.04 -2.61
C PRO A 125 5.66 -19.21 -3.10
N SER A 126 6.28 -18.09 -3.45
CA SER A 126 7.62 -18.04 -4.03
C SER A 126 8.38 -16.87 -3.39
N PRO A 127 9.70 -16.97 -3.18
CA PRO A 127 10.46 -15.92 -2.51
C PRO A 127 10.52 -14.62 -3.31
N TRP A 128 10.49 -13.49 -2.59
CA TRP A 128 10.76 -12.18 -3.18
C TRP A 128 12.18 -12.12 -3.72
N SER A 129 12.39 -11.32 -4.77
CA SER A 129 13.73 -11.03 -5.26
C SER A 129 14.52 -10.20 -4.25
N ASP A 130 15.85 -10.19 -4.37
CA ASP A 130 16.71 -9.36 -3.54
C ASP A 130 16.42 -7.87 -3.74
N PHE A 131 16.08 -7.46 -4.95
CA PHE A 131 15.70 -6.09 -5.25
C PHE A 131 14.46 -5.68 -4.45
N PHE A 132 13.41 -6.51 -4.45
CA PHE A 132 12.18 -6.24 -3.71
C PHE A 132 12.48 -6.10 -2.21
N ARG A 133 13.24 -7.04 -1.66
CA ARG A 133 13.57 -7.04 -0.24
C ARG A 133 14.36 -5.79 0.16
N ALA A 134 15.34 -5.40 -0.67
CA ALA A 134 16.17 -4.22 -0.40
C ALA A 134 15.34 -2.93 -0.42
N ARG A 135 14.46 -2.77 -1.41
CA ARG A 135 13.65 -1.56 -1.52
C ARG A 135 12.60 -1.47 -0.42
N HIS A 136 11.96 -2.59 -0.09
CA HIS A 136 10.95 -2.60 0.98
C HIS A 136 11.57 -2.46 2.37
N ALA A 137 12.82 -2.87 2.54
CA ALA A 137 13.55 -2.64 3.80
C ALA A 137 13.68 -1.14 4.10
N ASP A 138 13.74 -0.28 3.08
CA ASP A 138 13.80 1.18 3.27
C ASP A 138 12.56 1.75 3.95
N LEU A 139 11.44 1.04 3.88
CA LEU A 139 10.17 1.44 4.51
C LEU A 139 9.81 0.59 5.73
N LEU A 140 10.71 -0.29 6.13
CA LEU A 140 10.44 -1.20 7.25
C LEU A 140 10.35 -0.40 8.56
N LYS A 141 9.24 -0.59 9.26
CA LYS A 141 9.00 0.06 10.53
C LYS A 141 10.00 -0.43 11.57
N ASP A 142 10.63 0.50 12.27
CA ASP A 142 11.55 0.16 13.35
C ASP A 142 10.79 -0.46 14.52
N LEU A 143 11.29 -1.60 14.99
CA LEU A 143 10.75 -2.23 16.19
C LEU A 143 11.41 -1.61 17.42
N PRO A 144 10.65 -1.46 18.53
CA PRO A 144 11.27 -1.09 19.81
C PRO A 144 12.36 -2.09 20.20
N ALA A 145 13.41 -1.59 20.83
CA ALA A 145 14.58 -2.42 21.16
C ALA A 145 14.25 -3.61 22.08
N TYR A 146 13.11 -3.55 22.76
CA TYR A 146 12.65 -4.60 23.69
C TYR A 146 11.37 -5.31 23.21
N ALA A 147 11.05 -5.15 21.95
CA ALA A 147 9.88 -5.80 21.37
C ALA A 147 10.22 -7.20 20.87
#